data_bd555ae0a7335ef431e9e7b88f6c1117
#
_entry.id   bd555ae0a7335ef431e9e7b88f6c1117
#
_cell.length_a   1.000
_cell.length_b   1.000
_cell.length_c   1.000
_cell.angle_alpha   90.00
_cell.angle_beta   90.00
_cell.angle_gamma   90.00
#
_symmetry.space_group_name_H-M   'P 1'
#
loop_
_entity.id
_entity.type
_entity.pdbx_description
1 polymer ?
#
loop_
_entity_poly.entity_id
_entity_poly.type
_entity_poly.pdbx_seq_one_letter_code
_entity_poly.pdbx_strand_id
1 'polypeptide(L)' 'MVRRQISESDVARVLSGPEQIERAREGREVYQLRLEIGEPPKTYLLRVFVDINRQPPEVVTVYRTSKIGKYWRTSP' A
#
# COMPACT_ATOMS: atom_id res chain seq x y z
N MET A 1 -13.96 1.78 -2.00
CA MET A 1 -13.67 2.75 -2.33
C MET A 1 -12.73 2.91 -3.30
N VAL A 2 -12.80 3.55 -4.16
CA VAL A 2 -12.01 3.64 -5.11
C VAL A 2 -11.37 4.86 -5.25
N ARG A 3 -10.22 4.97 -5.51
CA ARG A 3 -9.66 6.13 -5.81
C ARG A 3 -9.39 6.08 -7.20
N ARG A 4 -9.58 7.12 -7.89
CA ARG A 4 -9.40 7.13 -9.16
C ARG A 4 -8.03 6.82 -9.46
N GLN A 5 -7.18 6.56 -9.64
CA GLN A 5 -5.87 6.30 -10.06
C GLN A 5 -5.24 5.12 -9.39
N ILE A 6 -6.01 4.34 -8.66
CA ILE A 6 -5.53 3.13 -8.05
C ILE A 6 -6.36 2.00 -8.59
N SER A 7 -5.74 1.12 -9.38
CA SER A 7 -6.48 0.03 -9.99
C SER A 7 -6.42 -1.20 -9.12
N GLU A 8 -7.32 -2.13 -9.39
CA GLU A 8 -7.31 -3.38 -8.65
C GLU A 8 -6.04 -4.15 -8.90
N SER A 9 -5.47 -4.04 -10.09
CA SER A 9 -4.23 -4.76 -10.34
C SER A 9 -3.08 -4.17 -9.54
N ASP A 10 -3.09 -2.85 -9.28
CA ASP A 10 -2.07 -2.26 -8.43
C ASP A 10 -2.19 -2.76 -7.01
N VAL A 11 -3.41 -2.87 -6.50
CA VAL A 11 -3.63 -3.40 -5.17
C VAL A 11 -3.15 -4.84 -5.10
N ALA A 12 -3.45 -5.63 -6.12
CA ALA A 12 -3.02 -7.02 -6.15
C ALA A 12 -1.50 -7.11 -6.15
N ARG A 13 -0.83 -6.20 -6.84
CA ARG A 13 0.63 -6.20 -6.85
C ARG A 13 1.19 -5.95 -5.47
N VAL A 14 0.60 -5.01 -4.74
CA VAL A 14 1.07 -4.72 -3.40
C VAL A 14 0.85 -5.91 -2.49
N LEU A 15 -0.30 -6.55 -2.60
CA LEU A 15 -0.60 -7.66 -1.70
C LEU A 15 0.20 -8.91 -2.01
N SER A 16 0.55 -9.12 -3.28
CA SER A 16 1.28 -10.33 -3.60
C SER A 16 2.79 -10.15 -3.48
N GLY A 17 3.30 -8.94 -3.51
CA GLY A 17 4.73 -8.73 -3.40
C GLY A 17 5.06 -7.39 -2.77
N PRO A 18 4.67 -7.15 -1.53
CA PRO A 18 4.95 -5.87 -0.91
C PRO A 18 6.43 -5.72 -0.61
N GLU A 19 6.91 -4.48 -0.67
CA GLU A 19 8.29 -4.22 -0.30
C GLU A 19 8.43 -4.05 1.21
N GLN A 20 7.38 -3.58 1.85
CA GLN A 20 7.40 -3.45 3.31
C GLN A 20 6.01 -3.77 3.86
N ILE A 21 5.99 -4.36 5.03
CA ILE A 21 4.75 -4.60 5.74
C ILE A 21 4.93 -4.08 7.14
N GLU A 22 4.01 -3.23 7.59
CA GLU A 22 4.07 -2.68 8.92
C GLU A 22 2.80 -2.97 9.66
N ARG A 23 2.87 -3.05 10.96
CA ARG A 23 1.64 -3.20 11.74
C ARG A 23 1.10 -1.81 12.02
N ALA A 24 -0.08 -1.51 11.52
CA ALA A 24 -0.70 -0.22 11.77
C ALA A 24 -1.29 -0.17 13.16
N ARG A 25 -1.94 -1.27 13.57
CA ARG A 25 -2.43 -1.41 14.92
C ARG A 25 -2.85 -2.86 15.05
N GLU A 26 -3.30 -3.22 16.23
CA GLU A 26 -3.64 -4.59 16.44
C GLU A 26 -4.70 -5.02 15.45
N GLY A 27 -4.47 -6.12 14.76
CA GLY A 27 -5.42 -6.62 13.80
C GLY A 27 -5.37 -5.91 12.44
N ARG A 28 -4.45 -4.98 12.23
CA ARG A 28 -4.38 -4.28 10.95
C ARG A 28 -2.94 -4.10 10.51
N GLU A 29 -2.67 -4.45 9.27
CA GLU A 29 -1.34 -4.30 8.71
C GLU A 29 -1.39 -3.42 7.48
N VAL A 30 -0.29 -2.74 7.20
CA VAL A 30 -0.15 -1.90 6.03
C VAL A 30 0.88 -2.53 5.12
N TYR A 31 0.49 -2.81 3.89
CA TYR A 31 1.38 -3.35 2.87
C TYR A 31 1.78 -2.19 1.98
N GLN A 32 3.06 -2.02 1.73
CA GLN A 32 3.56 -0.88 0.99
C GLN A 32 4.43 -1.31 -0.17
N LEU A 33 4.27 -0.62 -1.30
CA LEU A 33 5.05 -0.89 -2.49
C LEU A 33 5.23 0.41 -3.25
N ARG A 34 6.44 0.64 -3.74
CA ARG A 34 6.70 1.82 -4.56
C ARG A 34 6.40 1.49 -6.00
N LEU A 35 5.70 2.38 -6.67
CA LEU A 35 5.34 2.20 -8.07
C LEU A 35 5.70 3.45 -8.84
N GLU A 36 6.09 3.27 -10.10
CA GLU A 36 6.32 4.40 -10.97
C GLU A 36 5.12 4.58 -11.85
N ILE A 37 4.56 5.76 -11.85
CA ILE A 37 3.32 6.05 -12.55
C ILE A 37 3.48 7.36 -13.30
N GLY A 38 2.95 7.42 -14.49
CA GLY A 38 2.88 8.67 -15.21
C GLY A 38 3.95 8.82 -16.25
N GLU A 39 3.88 9.96 -16.93
CA GLU A 39 4.76 10.25 -18.03
C GLU A 39 5.15 11.71 -17.95
N PRO A 40 6.35 12.07 -17.47
CA PRO A 40 7.39 11.10 -17.13
C PRO A 40 7.09 10.35 -15.86
N PRO A 41 7.72 9.24 -15.63
CA PRO A 41 7.40 8.43 -14.46
C PRO A 41 7.74 9.14 -13.18
N LYS A 42 6.88 9.00 -12.20
CA LYS A 42 7.13 9.54 -10.89
C LYS A 42 6.86 8.42 -9.89
N THR A 43 7.69 8.32 -8.88
CA THR A 43 7.56 7.24 -7.91
C THR A 43 6.55 7.61 -6.85
N TYR A 44 5.62 6.71 -6.64
CA TYR A 44 4.59 6.86 -5.60
C TYR A 44 4.65 5.67 -4.66
N LEU A 45 4.21 5.90 -3.44
CA LEU A 45 4.07 4.82 -2.48
C LEU A 45 2.60 4.44 -2.42
N LEU A 46 2.31 3.18 -2.65
CA LEU A 46 0.96 2.67 -2.54
C LEU A 46 0.84 1.95 -1.21
N ARG A 47 -0.11 2.35 -0.39
CA ARG A 47 -0.31 1.78 0.92
C ARG A 47 -1.67 1.12 0.97
N VAL A 48 -1.67 -0.16 1.33
CA VAL A 48 -2.90 -0.95 1.40
C VAL A 48 -3.06 -1.42 2.84
N PHE A 49 -4.14 -1.00 3.46
CA PHE A 49 -4.43 -1.38 4.85
C PHE A 49 -5.33 -2.60 4.85
N VAL A 50 -4.90 -3.64 5.55
CA VAL A 50 -5.60 -4.91 5.55
C VAL A 50 -5.99 -5.25 6.98
N ASP A 51 -7.25 -5.64 7.16
CA ASP A 51 -7.73 -6.09 8.45
C ASP A 51 -7.48 -7.59 8.50
N ILE A 52 -6.48 -8.00 9.28
CA ILE A 52 -6.07 -9.40 9.28
C ILE A 52 -6.84 -10.23 10.29
N ASN A 53 -7.70 -9.61 11.09
CA ASN A 53 -8.53 -10.38 12.01
C ASN A 53 -9.77 -10.93 11.32
N ARG A 54 -9.99 -10.57 10.07
CA ARG A 54 -11.13 -11.09 9.38
C ARG A 54 -10.75 -12.33 8.61
N GLN A 55 -11.74 -13.14 8.32
CA GLN A 55 -11.55 -14.38 7.62
C GLN A 55 -12.49 -14.42 6.43
N PRO A 56 -12.01 -14.14 5.25
CA PRO A 56 -10.61 -13.87 4.90
C PRO A 56 -10.23 -12.44 5.26
N PRO A 57 -8.95 -12.13 5.25
CA PRO A 57 -8.51 -10.76 5.51
C PRO A 57 -9.12 -9.80 4.51
N GLU A 58 -9.38 -8.59 4.95
CA GLU A 58 -10.10 -7.64 4.12
C GLU A 58 -9.32 -6.35 3.97
N VAL A 59 -9.26 -5.84 2.74
CA VAL A 59 -8.67 -4.55 2.47
C VAL A 59 -9.66 -3.48 2.93
N VAL A 60 -9.22 -2.61 3.81
CA VAL A 60 -10.12 -1.59 4.34
C VAL A 60 -9.82 -0.19 3.81
N THR A 61 -8.60 0.07 3.40
CA THR A 61 -8.22 1.38 2.90
C THR A 61 -7.05 1.25 1.96
N VAL A 62 -7.06 2.03 0.89
CA VAL A 62 -5.96 2.08 -0.06
C VAL A 62 -5.71 3.53 -0.40
N TYR A 63 -4.46 3.96 -0.39
CA TYR A 63 -4.17 5.29 -0.91
C TYR A 63 -2.75 5.37 -1.44
N ARG A 64 -2.52 6.41 -2.22
CA ARG A 64 -1.26 6.62 -2.89
C ARG A 64 -0.70 7.96 -2.47
N THR A 65 0.60 8.03 -2.24
CA THR A 65 1.22 9.28 -1.86
C THR A 65 2.58 9.40 -2.51
N SER A 66 2.99 10.61 -2.79
CA SER A 66 4.34 10.84 -3.30
C SER A 66 5.30 11.11 -2.16
N LYS A 67 4.82 11.19 -0.93
CA LYS A 67 5.70 11.50 0.21
C LYS A 67 6.25 10.22 0.79
N ILE A 68 7.10 9.57 0.04
CA ILE A 68 7.59 8.25 0.40
C ILE A 68 8.42 8.30 1.67
N GLY A 69 9.30 9.29 1.79
CA GLY A 69 10.17 9.36 2.95
C GLY A 69 9.43 9.47 4.26
N LYS A 70 8.18 9.95 4.22
CA LYS A 70 7.43 10.10 5.44
C LYS A 70 6.96 8.77 5.99
N TYR A 71 6.70 7.81 5.11
CA TYR A 71 6.13 6.54 5.52
C TYR A 71 7.06 5.34 5.34
N TRP A 72 8.14 5.53 4.61
CA TRP A 72 8.99 4.40 4.26
C TRP A 72 9.98 4.13 5.40
N ARG A 73 10.06 2.86 5.79
CA ARG A 73 11.00 2.54 6.83
C ARG A 73 12.32 2.37 6.22
N THR A 74 13.28 3.20 6.55
CA THR A 74 14.56 3.12 5.96
C THR A 74 15.56 2.45 6.82
N SER A 75 15.25 2.00 7.91
CA SER A 75 16.09 1.35 8.58
C SER A 75 16.33 1.23 9.53
N PRO A 76 16.85 0.60 10.04
CA PRO A 76 16.94 0.29 11.29
C PRO A 76 17.86 0.71 11.89
#